data_f1caf1ca386ffd6e3c376ff8f7e222a8
#
_entry.id   f1caf1ca386ffd6e3c376ff8f7e222a8
#
_cell.length_a   1.000
_cell.length_b   1.000
_cell.length_c   1.000
_cell.angle_alpha   90.00
_cell.angle_beta   90.00
_cell.angle_gamma   90.00
#
_symmetry.space_group_name_H-M   'P 1'
#
loop_
_entity.id
_entity.type
_entity.pdbx_description
1 polymer ?
#
loop_
_entity_poly.entity_id
_entity_poly.type
_entity_poly.pdbx_seq_one_letter_code
_entity_poly.pdbx_strand_id
1 'polypeptide(L)'
;MLPLAPSLSLALLLPSPQEGALFVERPLACGDEVVTTTCGGAAKDYILEVNGGGLVVEDFDLDGHLDLVVVDGSTLERVRAEEPGLPARLLLGDGAGGFSAADDAWSLPPGAWGSGGCAGDVDGDGDPDLFLTGWGQNRLLLNDGGRGFLDVTEGLPAAEGEEPRPTGLGGRRWSTSAAFLDYDADGSLDLVVTSYLAFHLDEARGPGGGCTWKGHDVMCGPEGMIPVHDQLYRGLGDGRFEEVSADAGFRPEVAGFGLGVMTLDYDADGDTDIYVSNDSTPNHLWENQGDGTFREVGLRRGVSHDSNGKEQAGMGIACGDVDGDGRSDLFVTNFSGERNAFYRSSRGKGFRERADVARLGGPSIQRLGWGTGLHDLDLDGRLDLFVINGHVYPQADRAGTDTSYAQPDQLFLGGEGGRFEEQPLAAGAPFVGRAAVAGDFDEDGDLDLVVIAMNGPVRYLENLAAGAEDRHWLELDLVATGSHPDAIGASVVAITASGRASAEVRVTAGY
;
A
#
# COMPACT_ATOMS: atom_id res chain seq x y z
N MET A 1 -57.42 -7.00 -3.84
CA MET A 1 -56.62 -5.85 -4.25
C MET A 1 -56.21 -5.13 -3.00
N LEU A 2 -54.98 -5.38 -2.53
CA LEU A 2 -54.33 -4.64 -1.46
C LEU A 2 -53.45 -3.58 -2.11
N PRO A 3 -53.39 -2.34 -1.60
CA PRO A 3 -52.59 -1.30 -2.22
C PRO A 3 -51.09 -1.54 -1.93
N LEU A 4 -50.28 -1.44 -2.97
CA LEU A 4 -48.82 -1.39 -2.91
C LEU A 4 -48.40 -0.16 -2.10
N ALA A 5 -47.54 -0.38 -1.10
CA ALA A 5 -46.89 0.68 -0.36
C ALA A 5 -45.86 1.40 -1.29
N PRO A 6 -45.70 2.72 -1.21
CA PRO A 6 -44.70 3.42 -1.99
C PRO A 6 -43.31 3.08 -1.47
N SER A 7 -42.43 2.60 -2.36
CA SER A 7 -40.99 2.47 -2.11
C SER A 7 -40.43 3.87 -1.95
N LEU A 8 -39.88 4.18 -0.75
CA LEU A 8 -39.08 5.36 -0.52
C LEU A 8 -37.68 5.12 -1.12
N SER A 9 -37.43 5.64 -2.31
CA SER A 9 -36.10 5.76 -2.85
C SER A 9 -35.40 6.89 -2.06
N LEU A 10 -34.49 6.53 -1.18
CA LEU A 10 -33.60 7.49 -0.53
C LEU A 10 -32.52 7.88 -1.55
N ALA A 11 -32.79 8.92 -2.34
CA ALA A 11 -31.74 9.53 -3.13
C ALA A 11 -30.76 10.19 -2.16
N LEU A 12 -29.58 9.57 -1.99
CA LEU A 12 -28.42 10.25 -1.39
C LEU A 12 -28.12 11.45 -2.28
N LEU A 13 -28.41 12.65 -1.77
CA LEU A 13 -27.98 13.89 -2.39
C LEU A 13 -26.44 13.95 -2.23
N LEU A 14 -25.73 13.50 -3.26
CA LEU A 14 -24.30 13.76 -3.38
C LEU A 14 -24.12 15.31 -3.42
N PRO A 15 -23.17 15.88 -2.68
CA PRO A 15 -22.86 17.28 -2.84
C PRO A 15 -22.47 17.56 -4.29
N SER A 16 -23.00 18.62 -4.87
CA SER A 16 -22.57 19.06 -6.19
C SER A 16 -21.05 19.32 -6.15
N PRO A 17 -20.29 18.91 -7.20
CA PRO A 17 -18.86 19.18 -7.29
C PRO A 17 -18.59 20.64 -6.98
N GLN A 18 -17.59 20.93 -6.15
CA GLN A 18 -17.05 22.28 -6.03
C GLN A 18 -16.40 22.62 -7.38
N GLU A 19 -16.70 23.79 -7.95
CA GLU A 19 -16.00 24.24 -9.16
C GLU A 19 -14.48 24.18 -8.94
N GLY A 20 -13.78 23.30 -9.71
CA GLY A 20 -12.34 23.12 -9.67
C GLY A 20 -11.82 21.98 -8.76
N ALA A 21 -12.68 21.14 -8.17
CA ALA A 21 -12.22 19.92 -7.51
C ALA A 21 -11.79 18.88 -8.55
N LEU A 22 -10.61 18.27 -8.37
CA LEU A 22 -10.10 17.23 -9.26
C LEU A 22 -10.87 15.92 -9.07
N PHE A 23 -11.29 15.61 -7.84
CA PHE A 23 -11.99 14.37 -7.51
C PHE A 23 -13.41 14.58 -7.01
N VAL A 24 -14.30 13.66 -7.39
CA VAL A 24 -15.64 13.48 -6.82
C VAL A 24 -15.65 12.22 -5.97
N GLU A 25 -16.01 12.37 -4.69
CA GLU A 25 -16.04 11.27 -3.75
C GLU A 25 -17.41 10.61 -3.70
N ARG A 26 -17.40 9.25 -3.69
CA ARG A 26 -18.56 8.42 -3.39
C ARG A 26 -18.16 7.21 -2.55
N PRO A 27 -19.05 6.63 -1.72
CA PRO A 27 -18.77 5.34 -1.11
C PRO A 27 -18.58 4.26 -2.18
N LEU A 28 -17.55 3.43 -2.01
CA LEU A 28 -17.40 2.25 -2.85
C LEU A 28 -18.58 1.31 -2.58
N ALA A 29 -19.30 0.94 -3.60
CA ALA A 29 -20.45 0.07 -3.49
C ALA A 29 -20.32 -1.14 -4.41
N CYS A 30 -20.86 -2.25 -3.96
CA CYS A 30 -21.01 -3.48 -4.71
C CYS A 30 -22.51 -3.75 -4.88
N GLY A 31 -23.04 -3.37 -6.03
CA GLY A 31 -24.49 -3.26 -6.22
C GLY A 31 -25.10 -2.22 -5.26
N ASP A 32 -26.06 -2.64 -4.43
CA ASP A 32 -26.71 -1.76 -3.42
C ASP A 32 -25.97 -1.75 -2.05
N GLU A 33 -24.92 -2.54 -1.85
CA GLU A 33 -24.21 -2.67 -0.59
C GLU A 33 -22.94 -1.81 -0.57
N VAL A 34 -22.83 -0.94 0.44
CA VAL A 34 -21.60 -0.15 0.66
C VAL A 34 -20.52 -1.03 1.27
N VAL A 35 -19.36 -1.05 0.64
CA VAL A 35 -18.18 -1.78 1.13
C VAL A 35 -17.60 -1.07 2.36
N THR A 36 -17.44 -1.79 3.46
CA THR A 36 -16.91 -1.24 4.72
C THR A 36 -15.76 -2.08 5.22
N THR A 37 -14.84 -1.50 5.98
CA THR A 37 -13.74 -2.20 6.63
C THR A 37 -13.86 -2.13 8.15
N THR A 38 -13.25 -3.11 8.82
CA THR A 38 -13.23 -3.26 10.27
C THR A 38 -11.79 -3.41 10.75
N CYS A 39 -11.40 -2.60 11.73
CA CYS A 39 -10.08 -2.71 12.35
C CYS A 39 -10.20 -2.38 13.85
N GLY A 40 -10.47 -3.39 14.66
CA GLY A 40 -10.63 -3.28 16.11
C GLY A 40 -11.80 -2.43 16.58
N GLY A 41 -11.81 -2.13 17.87
CA GLY A 41 -12.81 -1.31 18.53
C GLY A 41 -12.57 0.20 18.36
N ALA A 42 -13.56 1.00 18.75
CA ALA A 42 -13.46 2.46 18.69
C ALA A 42 -12.43 3.05 19.68
N ALA A 43 -12.14 2.36 20.78
CA ALA A 43 -11.20 2.82 21.81
C ALA A 43 -9.74 2.71 21.40
N LYS A 44 -9.40 1.79 20.48
CA LYS A 44 -8.03 1.48 20.07
C LYS A 44 -7.14 1.15 21.26
N ASP A 45 -7.45 0.03 21.89
CA ASP A 45 -6.80 -0.40 23.14
C ASP A 45 -5.40 -0.99 22.91
N TYR A 46 -5.13 -1.51 21.71
CA TYR A 46 -3.88 -2.14 21.33
C TYR A 46 -3.39 -1.66 19.97
N ILE A 47 -2.07 -1.70 19.77
CA ILE A 47 -1.42 -1.30 18.51
C ILE A 47 -1.94 -2.11 17.30
N LEU A 48 -2.40 -3.34 17.50
CA LEU A 48 -3.00 -4.17 16.46
C LEU A 48 -4.25 -3.51 15.85
N GLU A 49 -5.02 -2.77 16.65
CA GLU A 49 -6.29 -2.15 16.24
C GLU A 49 -6.13 -0.88 15.39
N VAL A 50 -4.89 -0.45 15.11
CA VAL A 50 -4.60 0.75 14.32
C VAL A 50 -3.82 0.46 13.05
N ASN A 51 -3.38 -0.79 12.90
CA ASN A 51 -2.70 -1.30 11.71
C ASN A 51 -3.56 -2.39 11.08
N GLY A 52 -4.07 -2.15 9.90
CA GLY A 52 -4.88 -3.12 9.17
C GLY A 52 -5.71 -2.47 8.08
N GLY A 53 -6.08 -3.29 7.14
CA GLY A 53 -6.75 -2.89 5.92
C GLY A 53 -5.77 -2.46 4.83
N GLY A 54 -5.83 -3.12 3.69
CA GLY A 54 -5.04 -2.84 2.50
C GLY A 54 -5.87 -3.02 1.24
N LEU A 55 -5.31 -2.66 0.11
CA LEU A 55 -5.93 -2.74 -1.20
C LEU A 55 -4.95 -3.40 -2.17
N VAL A 56 -5.44 -4.25 -3.07
CA VAL A 56 -4.69 -4.77 -4.21
C VAL A 56 -5.54 -4.57 -5.45
N VAL A 57 -4.94 -4.10 -6.53
CA VAL A 57 -5.59 -3.85 -7.83
C VAL A 57 -4.89 -4.70 -8.87
N GLU A 58 -5.69 -5.47 -9.62
CA GLU A 58 -5.24 -6.27 -10.75
C GLU A 58 -6.46 -6.76 -11.54
N ASP A 59 -6.30 -7.19 -12.78
CA ASP A 59 -7.33 -7.88 -13.56
C ASP A 59 -7.27 -9.38 -13.25
N PHE A 60 -7.99 -9.81 -12.19
CA PHE A 60 -7.93 -11.20 -11.75
C PHE A 60 -8.79 -12.16 -12.59
N ASP A 61 -9.89 -11.69 -13.15
CA ASP A 61 -10.76 -12.55 -13.97
C ASP A 61 -10.44 -12.50 -15.47
N LEU A 62 -9.41 -11.72 -15.83
CA LEU A 62 -8.85 -11.60 -17.18
C LEU A 62 -9.89 -11.07 -18.19
N ASP A 63 -10.80 -10.21 -17.75
CA ASP A 63 -11.81 -9.59 -18.61
C ASP A 63 -11.36 -8.27 -19.22
N GLY A 64 -10.21 -7.75 -18.81
CA GLY A 64 -9.56 -6.52 -19.25
C GLY A 64 -9.89 -5.31 -18.41
N HIS A 65 -10.64 -5.47 -17.31
CA HIS A 65 -10.99 -4.40 -16.38
C HIS A 65 -10.28 -4.58 -15.04
N LEU A 66 -9.94 -3.49 -14.36
CA LEU A 66 -9.27 -3.56 -13.07
C LEU A 66 -10.24 -4.02 -11.96
N ASP A 67 -9.85 -5.08 -11.26
CA ASP A 67 -10.50 -5.59 -10.07
C ASP A 67 -9.87 -5.03 -8.80
N LEU A 68 -10.55 -5.19 -7.68
CA LEU A 68 -10.12 -4.66 -6.39
C LEU A 68 -10.25 -5.69 -5.29
N VAL A 69 -9.13 -6.03 -4.64
CA VAL A 69 -9.14 -6.77 -3.38
C VAL A 69 -9.15 -5.78 -2.21
N VAL A 70 -10.18 -5.86 -1.37
CA VAL A 70 -10.28 -5.11 -0.12
C VAL A 70 -9.90 -6.04 1.03
N VAL A 71 -8.72 -5.81 1.62
CA VAL A 71 -8.24 -6.57 2.77
C VAL A 71 -8.86 -5.99 4.03
N ASP A 72 -9.55 -6.82 4.80
CA ASP A 72 -10.20 -6.40 6.05
C ASP A 72 -9.33 -6.77 7.28
N GLY A 73 -9.44 -6.01 8.34
CA GLY A 73 -8.81 -6.33 9.61
C GLY A 73 -9.61 -7.38 10.41
N SER A 74 -9.81 -7.12 11.69
CA SER A 74 -10.61 -7.99 12.57
C SER A 74 -11.07 -7.24 13.83
N THR A 75 -11.60 -7.98 14.81
CA THR A 75 -11.93 -7.46 16.15
C THR A 75 -11.21 -8.23 17.25
N LEU A 76 -10.95 -7.59 18.40
CA LEU A 76 -10.34 -8.25 19.55
C LEU A 76 -11.20 -9.38 20.12
N GLU A 77 -12.53 -9.29 19.99
CA GLU A 77 -13.45 -10.34 20.40
C GLU A 77 -13.18 -11.63 19.63
N ARG A 78 -13.04 -11.53 18.29
CA ARG A 78 -12.72 -12.69 17.44
C ARG A 78 -11.34 -13.27 17.78
N VAL A 79 -10.33 -12.39 17.97
CA VAL A 79 -8.98 -12.83 18.36
C VAL A 79 -8.99 -13.59 19.70
N ARG A 80 -9.72 -13.09 20.71
CA ARG A 80 -9.84 -13.75 22.02
C ARG A 80 -10.65 -15.04 22.00
N ALA A 81 -11.58 -15.14 21.06
CA ALA A 81 -12.37 -16.35 20.83
C ALA A 81 -11.63 -17.38 19.97
N GLU A 82 -10.41 -17.08 19.52
CA GLU A 82 -9.65 -17.90 18.56
C GLU A 82 -10.43 -18.16 17.25
N GLU A 83 -11.30 -17.22 16.88
CA GLU A 83 -12.03 -17.24 15.61
C GLU A 83 -11.16 -16.68 14.49
N PRO A 84 -11.34 -17.16 13.24
CA PRO A 84 -10.73 -16.53 12.07
C PRO A 84 -11.06 -15.04 11.99
N GLY A 85 -10.19 -14.23 11.41
CA GLY A 85 -10.43 -12.83 11.12
C GLY A 85 -11.58 -12.61 10.14
N LEU A 86 -11.70 -11.41 9.62
CA LEU A 86 -12.64 -11.14 8.54
C LEU A 86 -11.97 -11.52 7.20
N PRO A 87 -12.73 -12.08 6.24
CA PRO A 87 -12.18 -12.39 4.91
C PRO A 87 -11.89 -11.09 4.15
N ALA A 88 -10.84 -11.09 3.34
CA ALA A 88 -10.72 -10.11 2.28
C ALA A 88 -11.85 -10.31 1.25
N ARG A 89 -12.12 -9.30 0.45
CA ARG A 89 -13.19 -9.35 -0.58
C ARG A 89 -12.61 -8.98 -1.92
N LEU A 90 -12.85 -9.80 -2.93
CA LEU A 90 -12.62 -9.44 -4.31
C LEU A 90 -13.88 -8.79 -4.88
N LEU A 91 -13.72 -7.66 -5.51
CA LEU A 91 -14.72 -6.89 -6.22
C LEU A 91 -14.30 -6.83 -7.67
N LEU A 92 -15.11 -7.39 -8.56
CA LEU A 92 -14.87 -7.40 -10.00
C LEU A 92 -15.31 -6.07 -10.60
N GLY A 93 -14.43 -5.43 -11.33
CA GLY A 93 -14.68 -4.16 -12.01
C GLY A 93 -15.52 -4.34 -13.28
N ASP A 94 -16.13 -3.28 -13.77
CA ASP A 94 -16.93 -3.28 -14.99
C ASP A 94 -16.39 -2.31 -16.06
N GLY A 95 -15.20 -1.74 -15.84
CA GLY A 95 -14.58 -0.75 -16.70
C GLY A 95 -15.34 0.57 -16.83
N ALA A 96 -16.33 0.79 -15.95
CA ALA A 96 -17.11 2.03 -15.89
C ALA A 96 -17.21 2.58 -14.46
N GLY A 97 -16.23 2.26 -13.62
CA GLY A 97 -16.15 2.65 -12.21
C GLY A 97 -17.17 1.95 -11.31
N GLY A 98 -17.84 0.91 -11.78
CA GLY A 98 -18.74 0.05 -11.01
C GLY A 98 -18.05 -1.23 -10.58
N PHE A 99 -18.55 -1.84 -9.49
CA PHE A 99 -18.00 -3.09 -8.96
C PHE A 99 -19.11 -4.08 -8.60
N SER A 100 -18.83 -5.36 -8.82
CA SER A 100 -19.70 -6.46 -8.41
C SER A 100 -18.96 -7.43 -7.48
N ALA A 101 -19.68 -8.13 -6.59
CA ALA A 101 -19.07 -9.14 -5.75
C ALA A 101 -18.66 -10.34 -6.59
N ALA A 102 -17.45 -10.80 -6.40
CA ALA A 102 -17.01 -12.08 -6.93
C ALA A 102 -17.82 -13.24 -6.30
N ASP A 103 -17.98 -14.34 -7.01
CA ASP A 103 -18.68 -15.53 -6.54
C ASP A 103 -17.82 -16.40 -5.60
N ASP A 104 -18.35 -17.54 -5.16
CA ASP A 104 -17.69 -18.44 -4.21
C ASP A 104 -16.38 -19.04 -4.75
N ALA A 105 -16.15 -19.07 -6.06
CA ALA A 105 -14.88 -19.55 -6.66
C ALA A 105 -13.72 -18.64 -6.34
N TRP A 106 -13.98 -17.36 -6.08
CA TRP A 106 -13.04 -16.33 -5.70
C TRP A 106 -12.95 -16.11 -4.19
N SER A 107 -13.38 -17.09 -3.40
CA SER A 107 -13.40 -16.97 -1.95
C SER A 107 -11.99 -16.76 -1.39
N LEU A 108 -11.83 -15.67 -0.66
CA LEU A 108 -10.59 -15.33 0.02
C LEU A 108 -10.65 -15.83 1.46
N PRO A 109 -9.85 -16.86 1.83
CA PRO A 109 -9.92 -17.44 3.16
C PRO A 109 -9.47 -16.41 4.21
N PRO A 110 -10.15 -16.33 5.35
CA PRO A 110 -9.82 -15.36 6.37
C PRO A 110 -8.44 -15.64 6.98
N GLY A 111 -7.61 -14.60 7.12
CA GLY A 111 -6.45 -14.58 7.99
C GLY A 111 -6.85 -14.45 9.47
N ALA A 112 -5.94 -14.01 10.33
CA ALA A 112 -6.28 -13.61 11.69
C ALA A 112 -6.59 -12.10 11.78
N TRP A 113 -5.77 -11.26 11.10
CA TRP A 113 -5.95 -9.81 11.00
C TRP A 113 -5.23 -9.30 9.77
N GLY A 114 -5.93 -8.95 8.70
CA GLY A 114 -5.34 -8.55 7.43
C GLY A 114 -4.69 -7.17 7.47
N SER A 115 -3.61 -7.00 6.72
CA SER A 115 -2.85 -5.75 6.61
C SER A 115 -2.76 -5.23 5.19
N GLY A 116 -2.41 -6.08 4.22
CA GLY A 116 -2.21 -5.71 2.82
C GLY A 116 -2.01 -6.93 1.93
N GLY A 117 -1.42 -6.74 0.78
CA GLY A 117 -1.10 -7.80 -0.16
C GLY A 117 -0.45 -7.27 -1.43
N CYS A 118 -0.09 -8.15 -2.36
CA CYS A 118 0.36 -7.83 -3.71
C CYS A 118 -0.09 -8.92 -4.68
N ALA A 119 -0.12 -8.60 -5.97
CA ALA A 119 -0.47 -9.55 -7.03
C ALA A 119 0.70 -9.73 -8.02
N GLY A 120 0.75 -10.87 -8.72
CA GLY A 120 1.73 -11.19 -9.75
C GLY A 120 1.70 -12.68 -10.08
N ASP A 121 2.11 -13.06 -11.28
CA ASP A 121 2.14 -14.44 -11.77
C ASP A 121 3.33 -15.19 -11.14
N VAL A 122 3.12 -15.91 -10.04
CA VAL A 122 4.21 -16.58 -9.30
C VAL A 122 4.47 -18.02 -9.74
N ASP A 123 3.59 -18.59 -10.55
CA ASP A 123 3.78 -19.96 -11.07
C ASP A 123 4.02 -20.02 -12.59
N GLY A 124 3.98 -18.89 -13.26
CA GLY A 124 4.36 -18.73 -14.65
C GLY A 124 3.28 -19.19 -15.63
N ASP A 125 2.01 -19.22 -15.21
CA ASP A 125 0.91 -19.66 -16.06
C ASP A 125 0.19 -18.52 -16.81
N GLY A 126 0.54 -17.27 -16.49
CA GLY A 126 0.07 -16.05 -17.15
C GLY A 126 -1.13 -15.39 -16.47
N ASP A 127 -1.51 -15.86 -15.30
CA ASP A 127 -2.62 -15.30 -14.51
C ASP A 127 -2.08 -14.62 -13.24
N PRO A 128 -2.57 -13.45 -12.83
CA PRO A 128 -2.08 -12.82 -11.61
C PRO A 128 -2.55 -13.55 -10.35
N ASP A 129 -1.60 -14.02 -9.55
CA ASP A 129 -1.81 -14.61 -8.25
C ASP A 129 -1.88 -13.56 -7.15
N LEU A 130 -2.40 -13.93 -5.97
CA LEU A 130 -2.60 -13.01 -4.87
C LEU A 130 -1.85 -13.46 -3.61
N PHE A 131 -0.99 -12.58 -3.07
CA PHE A 131 -0.38 -12.75 -1.77
C PHE A 131 -0.95 -11.76 -0.76
N LEU A 132 -1.50 -12.26 0.37
CA LEU A 132 -2.10 -11.44 1.42
C LEU A 132 -1.27 -11.48 2.70
N THR A 133 -1.05 -10.31 3.31
CA THR A 133 -0.31 -10.14 4.56
C THR A 133 -1.24 -9.85 5.75
N GLY A 134 -0.74 -10.10 6.95
CA GLY A 134 -1.49 -9.77 8.16
C GLY A 134 -0.79 -10.24 9.44
N TRP A 135 -1.42 -9.96 10.58
CA TRP A 135 -1.04 -10.59 11.83
C TRP A 135 -1.61 -12.00 11.89
N GLY A 136 -0.72 -12.97 11.86
CA GLY A 136 -1.06 -14.39 11.79
C GLY A 136 -0.35 -15.08 10.64
N GLN A 137 -1.05 -15.86 9.86
CA GLN A 137 -0.53 -16.53 8.67
C GLN A 137 -0.82 -15.69 7.43
N ASN A 138 0.21 -15.44 6.62
CA ASN A 138 0.04 -14.89 5.28
C ASN A 138 -0.69 -15.91 4.40
N ARG A 139 -1.26 -15.46 3.28
CA ARG A 139 -1.97 -16.32 2.32
C ARG A 139 -1.36 -16.19 0.94
N LEU A 140 -1.14 -17.32 0.28
CA LEU A 140 -0.86 -17.39 -1.14
C LEU A 140 -2.03 -18.08 -1.83
N LEU A 141 -2.59 -17.40 -2.83
CA LEU A 141 -3.73 -17.86 -3.59
C LEU A 141 -3.33 -17.84 -5.07
N LEU A 142 -3.30 -19.01 -5.70
CA LEU A 142 -3.05 -19.12 -7.14
C LEU A 142 -4.36 -18.92 -7.90
N ASN A 143 -4.30 -18.15 -8.96
CA ASN A 143 -5.41 -17.96 -9.90
C ASN A 143 -5.58 -19.21 -10.77
N ASP A 144 -6.79 -19.58 -11.17
CA ASP A 144 -7.09 -20.71 -12.05
C ASP A 144 -7.66 -20.20 -13.39
N GLY A 145 -6.85 -19.46 -14.13
CA GLY A 145 -7.21 -18.96 -15.47
C GLY A 145 -8.39 -18.00 -15.45
N GLY A 146 -8.40 -17.03 -14.54
CA GLY A 146 -9.50 -16.07 -14.42
C GLY A 146 -10.82 -16.68 -13.96
N ARG A 147 -10.82 -17.81 -13.23
CA ARG A 147 -12.03 -18.52 -12.81
C ARG A 147 -12.20 -18.70 -11.31
N GLY A 148 -11.18 -18.31 -10.53
CA GLY A 148 -11.20 -18.41 -9.08
C GLY A 148 -9.81 -18.57 -8.48
N PHE A 149 -9.74 -18.55 -7.16
CA PHE A 149 -8.50 -18.72 -6.41
C PHE A 149 -8.41 -20.10 -5.75
N LEU A 150 -7.19 -20.67 -5.77
CA LEU A 150 -6.80 -21.83 -5.02
C LEU A 150 -5.88 -21.42 -3.86
N ASP A 151 -6.32 -21.59 -2.61
CA ASP A 151 -5.44 -21.37 -1.44
C ASP A 151 -4.37 -22.48 -1.37
N VAL A 152 -3.12 -22.09 -1.62
CA VAL A 152 -1.96 -22.97 -1.59
C VAL A 152 -1.02 -22.66 -0.41
N THR A 153 -1.44 -21.87 0.54
CA THR A 153 -0.62 -21.41 1.68
C THR A 153 0.08 -22.56 2.41
N GLU A 154 -0.60 -23.67 2.64
CA GLU A 154 -0.04 -24.87 3.32
C GLU A 154 0.73 -25.78 2.36
N GLY A 155 0.57 -25.64 1.07
CA GLY A 155 1.25 -26.43 0.05
C GLY A 155 0.48 -26.56 -1.24
N LEU A 156 1.22 -26.73 -2.32
CA LEU A 156 0.67 -26.97 -3.66
C LEU A 156 0.00 -28.35 -3.72
N PRO A 157 -1.09 -28.51 -4.49
CA PRO A 157 -1.74 -29.80 -4.72
C PRO A 157 -0.74 -30.83 -5.23
N ALA A 158 -0.87 -32.06 -4.75
CA ALA A 158 -0.06 -33.19 -5.18
C ALA A 158 -0.92 -34.19 -5.95
N ALA A 159 -0.27 -35.10 -6.73
CA ALA A 159 -0.94 -36.20 -7.37
C ALA A 159 -1.54 -37.16 -6.32
N GLU A 160 -2.53 -37.97 -6.75
CA GLU A 160 -3.18 -38.93 -5.85
C GLU A 160 -2.15 -39.88 -5.20
N GLY A 161 -2.04 -39.83 -3.87
CA GLY A 161 -1.10 -40.62 -3.06
C GLY A 161 0.24 -39.92 -2.75
N GLU A 162 0.42 -38.67 -3.16
CA GLU A 162 1.58 -37.86 -2.80
C GLU A 162 1.17 -36.81 -1.73
N GLU A 163 2.14 -36.37 -0.92
CA GLU A 163 1.95 -35.27 0.04
C GLU A 163 2.02 -33.94 -0.69
N PRO A 164 1.25 -32.90 -0.24
CA PRO A 164 1.35 -31.55 -0.77
C PRO A 164 2.80 -31.04 -0.71
N ARG A 165 3.21 -30.29 -1.73
CA ARG A 165 4.55 -29.68 -1.78
C ARG A 165 4.50 -28.34 -1.04
N PRO A 166 5.25 -28.14 0.08
CA PRO A 166 5.23 -26.88 0.82
C PRO A 166 5.59 -25.69 -0.07
N THR A 167 4.86 -24.58 0.08
CA THR A 167 5.16 -23.32 -0.62
C THR A 167 6.38 -22.60 -0.06
N GLY A 168 6.82 -22.89 1.15
CA GLY A 168 7.91 -22.18 1.83
C GLY A 168 7.48 -20.93 2.58
N LEU A 169 6.24 -20.49 2.42
CA LEU A 169 5.70 -19.24 3.00
C LEU A 169 5.05 -19.42 4.38
N GLY A 170 5.20 -20.58 5.01
CA GLY A 170 4.59 -20.90 6.29
C GLY A 170 5.14 -20.06 7.46
N GLY A 171 4.33 -19.97 8.52
CA GLY A 171 4.68 -19.29 9.76
C GLY A 171 3.69 -18.20 10.14
N ARG A 172 3.63 -17.93 11.48
CA ARG A 172 2.77 -16.84 12.01
C ARG A 172 3.63 -15.65 12.35
N ARG A 173 3.32 -14.51 11.76
CA ARG A 173 4.04 -13.24 11.93
C ARG A 173 3.05 -12.08 11.92
N TRP A 174 3.55 -10.90 12.17
CA TRP A 174 2.83 -9.69 11.80
C TRP A 174 3.50 -9.11 10.57
N SER A 175 3.03 -9.54 9.40
CA SER A 175 3.43 -9.00 8.12
C SER A 175 2.56 -7.81 7.77
N THR A 176 3.15 -6.72 7.30
CA THR A 176 2.46 -5.45 7.05
C THR A 176 2.30 -5.18 5.58
N SER A 177 3.35 -5.30 4.80
CA SER A 177 3.35 -5.08 3.36
C SER A 177 4.17 -6.15 2.66
N ALA A 178 3.98 -6.29 1.36
CA ALA A 178 4.75 -7.20 0.51
C ALA A 178 4.89 -6.62 -0.91
N ALA A 179 5.92 -7.07 -1.61
CA ALA A 179 6.09 -6.77 -3.04
C ALA A 179 6.75 -7.95 -3.75
N PHE A 180 6.29 -8.23 -4.97
CA PHE A 180 6.98 -9.13 -5.88
C PHE A 180 8.08 -8.37 -6.63
N LEU A 181 9.16 -9.07 -6.96
CA LEU A 181 10.30 -8.57 -7.73
C LEU A 181 11.05 -9.78 -8.32
N ASP A 182 11.92 -9.54 -9.27
CA ASP A 182 12.91 -10.53 -9.75
C ASP A 182 14.30 -9.98 -9.38
N TYR A 183 14.79 -10.30 -8.15
CA TYR A 183 16.02 -9.68 -7.63
C TYR A 183 17.29 -10.31 -8.14
N ASP A 184 17.27 -11.57 -8.57
CA ASP A 184 18.44 -12.29 -9.07
C ASP A 184 18.41 -12.48 -10.59
N ALA A 185 17.42 -11.90 -11.27
CA ALA A 185 17.22 -11.90 -12.71
C ALA A 185 17.12 -13.33 -13.30
N ASP A 186 16.53 -14.27 -12.55
CA ASP A 186 16.32 -15.65 -13.01
C ASP A 186 15.01 -15.85 -13.78
N GLY A 187 14.14 -14.83 -13.78
CA GLY A 187 12.85 -14.79 -14.49
C GLY A 187 11.69 -15.35 -13.69
N SER A 188 11.90 -15.71 -12.43
CA SER A 188 10.83 -16.08 -11.48
C SER A 188 10.53 -14.91 -10.57
N LEU A 189 9.27 -14.73 -10.15
CA LEU A 189 8.95 -13.71 -9.16
C LEU A 189 9.40 -14.13 -7.76
N ASP A 190 10.24 -13.29 -7.17
CA ASP A 190 10.65 -13.34 -5.78
C ASP A 190 9.69 -12.52 -4.93
N LEU A 191 9.79 -12.63 -3.61
CA LEU A 191 8.89 -11.95 -2.69
C LEU A 191 9.64 -11.33 -1.52
N VAL A 192 9.45 -10.04 -1.30
CA VAL A 192 9.84 -9.36 -0.08
C VAL A 192 8.62 -9.09 0.80
N VAL A 193 8.74 -9.40 2.10
CA VAL A 193 7.67 -9.21 3.09
C VAL A 193 8.20 -8.43 4.28
N THR A 194 7.59 -7.29 4.58
CA THR A 194 7.90 -6.51 5.78
C THR A 194 7.24 -7.10 7.02
N SER A 195 7.96 -7.02 8.13
CA SER A 195 7.51 -7.53 9.42
C SER A 195 7.55 -6.42 10.48
N TYR A 196 6.50 -6.33 11.29
CA TYR A 196 6.39 -5.26 12.26
C TYR A 196 7.03 -5.66 13.60
N LEU A 197 6.30 -6.39 14.42
CA LEU A 197 6.79 -6.76 15.75
C LEU A 197 6.25 -8.12 16.21
N ALA A 198 6.93 -8.71 17.19
CA ALA A 198 6.45 -9.90 17.86
C ALA A 198 5.29 -9.50 18.79
N PHE A 199 4.06 -9.74 18.34
CA PHE A 199 2.84 -9.35 19.06
C PHE A 199 2.09 -10.58 19.57
N HIS A 200 1.86 -10.58 20.89
CA HIS A 200 0.99 -11.52 21.56
C HIS A 200 0.00 -10.73 22.41
N LEU A 201 -1.30 -10.92 22.15
CA LEU A 201 -2.35 -10.13 22.79
C LEU A 201 -2.33 -10.24 24.33
N ASP A 202 -2.02 -11.44 24.86
CA ASP A 202 -1.96 -11.68 26.29
C ASP A 202 -0.76 -11.01 27.00
N GLU A 203 0.28 -10.69 26.26
CA GLU A 203 1.49 -10.01 26.73
C GLU A 203 1.49 -8.52 26.43
N ALA A 204 0.60 -8.08 25.55
CA ALA A 204 0.53 -6.70 25.10
C ALA A 204 0.03 -5.76 26.21
N ARG A 205 0.65 -4.57 26.26
CA ARG A 205 0.20 -3.52 27.17
C ARG A 205 -1.10 -2.91 26.65
N GLY A 206 -2.21 -3.31 27.27
CA GLY A 206 -3.53 -2.78 26.99
C GLY A 206 -3.80 -1.42 27.68
N PRO A 207 -5.08 -1.04 27.80
CA PRO A 207 -5.50 0.20 28.44
C PRO A 207 -4.88 0.39 29.81
N GLY A 208 -4.31 1.58 30.09
CA GLY A 208 -3.60 1.85 31.34
C GLY A 208 -2.19 1.28 31.41
N GLY A 209 -1.61 0.82 30.29
CA GLY A 209 -0.24 0.29 30.18
C GLY A 209 0.88 1.31 30.44
N GLY A 210 0.53 2.55 30.79
CA GLY A 210 1.46 3.61 31.20
C GLY A 210 2.02 4.44 30.03
N CYS A 211 1.53 4.24 28.83
CA CYS A 211 1.92 5.04 27.67
C CYS A 211 1.05 6.30 27.58
N THR A 212 1.70 7.44 27.32
CA THR A 212 1.03 8.74 27.21
C THR A 212 1.45 9.48 25.95
N TRP A 213 0.48 10.17 25.34
CA TRP A 213 0.73 11.07 24.23
C TRP A 213 0.05 12.42 24.52
N LYS A 214 0.81 13.52 24.44
CA LYS A 214 0.33 14.88 24.76
C LYS A 214 -0.46 14.98 26.09
N GLY A 215 -0.05 14.19 27.10
CA GLY A 215 -0.67 14.18 28.43
C GLY A 215 -1.92 13.33 28.56
N HIS A 216 -2.30 12.58 27.54
CA HIS A 216 -3.42 11.63 27.57
C HIS A 216 -2.91 10.20 27.58
N ASP A 217 -3.57 9.34 28.37
CA ASP A 217 -3.32 7.90 28.33
C ASP A 217 -3.75 7.35 26.97
N VAL A 218 -2.85 6.61 26.29
CA VAL A 218 -3.05 6.03 24.98
C VAL A 218 -2.57 4.58 24.97
N MET A 219 -2.90 3.83 23.92
CA MET A 219 -2.24 2.54 23.66
C MET A 219 -0.74 2.75 23.46
N CYS A 220 0.05 1.74 23.80
CA CYS A 220 1.50 1.81 23.56
C CYS A 220 1.83 1.60 22.09
N GLY A 221 2.74 2.41 21.55
CA GLY A 221 3.37 2.24 20.25
C GLY A 221 4.46 1.16 20.27
N PRO A 222 5.27 1.04 19.21
CA PRO A 222 6.27 -0.03 19.10
C PRO A 222 7.44 0.13 20.06
N GLU A 223 7.66 1.31 20.64
CA GLU A 223 8.78 1.57 21.54
C GLU A 223 8.80 0.59 22.74
N GLY A 224 9.93 -0.12 22.86
CA GLY A 224 10.12 -1.14 23.90
C GLY A 224 9.47 -2.49 23.57
N MET A 225 8.91 -2.67 22.39
CA MET A 225 8.52 -3.97 21.83
C MET A 225 9.68 -4.60 21.04
N ILE A 226 9.52 -5.84 20.62
CA ILE A 226 10.55 -6.60 19.92
C ILE A 226 10.25 -6.53 18.39
N PRO A 227 11.10 -5.87 17.58
CA PRO A 227 10.94 -5.87 16.15
C PRO A 227 11.24 -7.26 15.56
N VAL A 228 10.67 -7.54 14.40
CA VAL A 228 10.89 -8.78 13.66
C VAL A 228 11.56 -8.45 12.33
N HIS A 229 12.56 -9.23 11.93
CA HIS A 229 13.22 -9.03 10.65
C HIS A 229 12.27 -9.24 9.48
N ASP A 230 12.39 -8.38 8.47
CA ASP A 230 11.78 -8.55 7.16
C ASP A 230 12.31 -9.83 6.50
N GLN A 231 11.57 -10.34 5.54
CA GLN A 231 11.88 -11.59 4.86
C GLN A 231 12.02 -11.37 3.36
N LEU A 232 13.03 -12.02 2.79
CA LEU A 232 13.21 -12.19 1.35
C LEU A 232 13.07 -13.66 1.02
N TYR A 233 12.24 -13.94 0.03
CA TYR A 233 12.01 -15.27 -0.49
C TYR A 233 12.36 -15.30 -1.96
N ARG A 234 13.15 -16.28 -2.36
CA ARG A 234 13.41 -16.59 -3.76
C ARG A 234 12.28 -17.44 -4.32
N GLY A 235 11.69 -17.02 -5.43
CA GLY A 235 10.72 -17.79 -6.17
C GLY A 235 11.36 -18.95 -6.92
N LEU A 236 10.60 -20.03 -7.09
CA LEU A 236 11.05 -21.22 -7.84
C LEU A 236 10.28 -21.36 -9.17
N GLY A 237 9.45 -20.35 -9.54
CA GLY A 237 8.70 -20.31 -10.78
C GLY A 237 7.57 -21.35 -10.91
N ASP A 238 7.15 -21.93 -9.80
CA ASP A 238 6.06 -22.91 -9.75
C ASP A 238 5.17 -22.70 -8.49
N GLY A 239 5.03 -21.46 -8.03
CA GLY A 239 4.26 -21.11 -6.83
C GLY A 239 4.95 -21.48 -5.51
N ARG A 240 6.21 -21.93 -5.54
CA ARG A 240 7.00 -22.21 -4.34
C ARG A 240 8.09 -21.18 -4.14
N PHE A 241 8.48 -21.01 -2.88
CA PHE A 241 9.47 -20.05 -2.45
C PHE A 241 10.48 -20.64 -1.47
N GLU A 242 11.68 -20.08 -1.44
CA GLU A 242 12.74 -20.41 -0.50
C GLU A 242 13.11 -19.16 0.31
N GLU A 243 13.05 -19.21 1.64
CA GLU A 243 13.47 -18.08 2.49
C GLU A 243 15.00 -17.94 2.42
N VAL A 244 15.47 -16.81 1.88
CA VAL A 244 16.89 -16.57 1.58
C VAL A 244 17.46 -15.33 2.28
N SER A 245 16.71 -14.68 3.18
CA SER A 245 17.13 -13.41 3.80
C SER A 245 18.52 -13.44 4.40
N ALA A 246 18.90 -14.55 5.06
CA ALA A 246 20.20 -14.67 5.66
C ALA A 246 21.33 -14.85 4.62
N ASP A 247 21.09 -15.67 3.62
CA ASP A 247 22.07 -16.00 2.58
C ASP A 247 22.25 -14.85 1.60
N ALA A 248 21.15 -14.13 1.29
CA ALA A 248 21.16 -12.91 0.49
C ALA A 248 21.67 -11.66 1.24
N GLY A 249 22.03 -11.77 2.52
CA GLY A 249 22.46 -10.60 3.31
C GLY A 249 21.34 -9.61 3.64
N PHE A 250 20.07 -9.97 3.41
CA PHE A 250 18.88 -9.16 3.69
C PHE A 250 18.51 -9.22 5.18
N ARG A 251 19.49 -8.95 6.05
CA ARG A 251 19.31 -8.92 7.52
C ARG A 251 20.12 -7.79 8.12
N PRO A 252 19.49 -6.71 8.61
CA PRO A 252 20.20 -5.63 9.28
C PRO A 252 20.71 -6.10 10.65
N GLU A 253 21.72 -5.43 11.20
CA GLU A 253 22.21 -5.70 12.57
C GLU A 253 21.08 -5.55 13.61
N VAL A 254 20.18 -4.59 13.39
CA VAL A 254 19.02 -4.33 14.24
C VAL A 254 17.79 -4.34 13.36
N ALA A 255 16.83 -5.19 13.66
CA ALA A 255 15.54 -5.23 12.96
C ALA A 255 14.80 -3.90 13.13
N GLY A 256 14.13 -3.46 12.07
CA GLY A 256 13.18 -2.34 12.11
C GLY A 256 11.77 -2.79 12.46
N PHE A 257 10.87 -1.82 12.66
CA PHE A 257 9.43 -2.06 12.70
C PHE A 257 8.88 -1.77 11.30
N GLY A 258 9.05 -2.72 10.37
CA GLY A 258 8.69 -2.55 8.97
C GLY A 258 7.20 -2.34 8.77
N LEU A 259 6.82 -1.31 8.01
CA LEU A 259 5.44 -1.03 7.63
C LEU A 259 5.24 -1.08 6.11
N GLY A 260 5.92 -0.26 5.35
CA GLY A 260 5.82 -0.23 3.90
C GLY A 260 7.06 -0.81 3.21
N VAL A 261 6.88 -1.32 2.01
CA VAL A 261 7.97 -1.74 1.12
C VAL A 261 7.78 -1.17 -0.28
N MET A 262 8.88 -0.80 -0.92
CA MET A 262 8.92 -0.30 -2.30
C MET A 262 10.13 -0.90 -3.02
N THR A 263 9.91 -1.42 -4.20
CA THR A 263 10.96 -1.89 -5.12
C THR A 263 11.32 -0.77 -6.10
N LEU A 264 12.60 -0.58 -6.41
CA LEU A 264 13.07 0.46 -7.32
C LEU A 264 14.53 0.18 -7.74
N ASP A 265 14.94 0.67 -8.90
CA ASP A 265 16.35 0.84 -9.24
C ASP A 265 16.78 2.26 -8.87
N TYR A 266 17.29 2.46 -7.61
CA TYR A 266 17.56 3.82 -7.10
C TYR A 266 18.82 4.44 -7.71
N ASP A 267 19.76 3.64 -8.19
CA ASP A 267 21.07 4.12 -8.66
C ASP A 267 21.31 3.93 -10.16
N ALA A 268 20.30 3.42 -10.85
CA ALA A 268 20.22 3.22 -12.30
C ALA A 268 21.32 2.26 -12.80
N ASP A 269 21.55 1.16 -12.08
CA ASP A 269 22.46 0.11 -12.50
C ASP A 269 21.76 -1.10 -13.14
N GLY A 270 20.44 -1.15 -13.07
CA GLY A 270 19.59 -2.15 -13.71
C GLY A 270 19.17 -3.29 -12.78
N ASP A 271 19.64 -3.27 -11.53
CA ASP A 271 19.28 -4.27 -10.53
C ASP A 271 18.18 -3.70 -9.60
N THR A 272 17.19 -4.51 -9.25
CA THR A 272 16.09 -4.05 -8.39
C THR A 272 16.53 -3.97 -6.93
N ASP A 273 16.43 -2.78 -6.35
CA ASP A 273 16.70 -2.47 -4.95
C ASP A 273 15.39 -2.51 -4.13
N ILE A 274 15.52 -2.51 -2.80
CA ILE A 274 14.37 -2.56 -1.90
C ILE A 274 14.47 -1.43 -0.86
N TYR A 275 13.41 -0.62 -0.75
CA TYR A 275 13.28 0.36 0.32
C TYR A 275 12.18 -0.05 1.30
N VAL A 276 12.48 -0.02 2.61
CA VAL A 276 11.55 -0.34 3.70
C VAL A 276 11.39 0.87 4.61
N SER A 277 10.16 1.34 4.78
CA SER A 277 9.81 2.33 5.79
C SER A 277 9.56 1.65 7.14
N ASN A 278 10.18 2.17 8.18
CA ASN A 278 10.13 1.62 9.53
C ASN A 278 9.48 2.61 10.51
N ASP A 279 8.59 2.13 11.36
CA ASP A 279 7.99 2.92 12.43
C ASP A 279 9.00 3.14 13.57
N SER A 280 9.37 4.40 13.80
CA SER A 280 10.22 4.81 14.94
C SER A 280 11.62 4.17 15.00
N THR A 281 12.07 3.59 13.88
CA THR A 281 13.43 3.07 13.68
C THR A 281 13.96 3.52 12.32
N PRO A 282 15.28 3.42 12.04
CA PRO A 282 15.81 3.82 10.75
C PRO A 282 15.13 3.10 9.59
N ASN A 283 14.77 3.83 8.54
CA ASN A 283 14.34 3.20 7.29
C ASN A 283 15.52 2.49 6.64
N HIS A 284 15.26 1.40 5.94
CA HIS A 284 16.29 0.62 5.25
C HIS A 284 16.25 0.85 3.74
N LEU A 285 17.42 0.98 3.13
CA LEU A 285 17.61 0.88 1.67
C LEU A 285 18.58 -0.27 1.41
N TRP A 286 18.09 -1.29 0.78
CA TRP A 286 18.83 -2.49 0.42
C TRP A 286 19.29 -2.37 -1.03
N GLU A 287 20.61 -2.12 -1.21
CA GLU A 287 21.27 -2.05 -2.51
C GLU A 287 21.53 -3.48 -3.00
N ASN A 288 20.91 -3.86 -4.10
CA ASN A 288 21.21 -5.11 -4.80
C ASN A 288 22.65 -5.05 -5.32
N GLN A 289 23.40 -6.13 -5.24
CA GLN A 289 24.81 -6.17 -5.67
C GLN A 289 24.98 -6.82 -7.04
N GLY A 290 23.89 -7.27 -7.70
CA GLY A 290 23.90 -7.96 -8.98
C GLY A 290 24.47 -9.39 -8.90
N ASP A 291 24.63 -9.92 -7.70
CA ASP A 291 25.13 -11.29 -7.46
C ASP A 291 24.18 -12.12 -6.58
N GLY A 292 22.92 -11.68 -6.46
CA GLY A 292 21.91 -12.30 -5.62
C GLY A 292 22.01 -11.91 -4.15
N THR A 293 22.83 -10.89 -3.79
CA THR A 293 22.98 -10.43 -2.41
C THR A 293 22.64 -8.95 -2.28
N PHE A 294 22.25 -8.55 -1.07
CA PHE A 294 21.90 -7.18 -0.71
C PHE A 294 22.85 -6.60 0.34
N ARG A 295 22.95 -5.27 0.33
CA ARG A 295 23.64 -4.51 1.38
C ARG A 295 22.77 -3.35 1.84
N GLU A 296 22.56 -3.23 3.16
CA GLU A 296 21.89 -2.06 3.74
C GLU A 296 22.77 -0.80 3.57
N VAL A 297 22.20 0.24 2.95
CA VAL A 297 22.91 1.48 2.62
C VAL A 297 22.14 2.75 2.98
N GLY A 298 20.95 2.66 3.60
CA GLY A 298 20.03 3.77 3.84
C GLY A 298 20.66 4.95 4.55
N LEU A 299 21.41 4.71 5.62
CA LEU A 299 22.17 5.79 6.32
C LEU A 299 23.20 6.43 5.39
N ARG A 300 23.96 5.63 4.66
CA ARG A 300 25.01 6.13 3.74
C ARG A 300 24.42 6.90 2.55
N ARG A 301 23.24 6.50 2.11
CA ARG A 301 22.53 7.12 0.97
C ARG A 301 21.63 8.29 1.39
N GLY A 302 21.39 8.48 2.69
CA GLY A 302 20.69 9.63 3.26
C GLY A 302 19.17 9.51 3.22
N VAL A 303 18.61 8.29 3.35
CA VAL A 303 17.16 7.99 3.32
C VAL A 303 16.63 7.30 4.57
N SER A 304 17.46 7.12 5.60
CA SER A 304 17.08 6.39 6.82
C SER A 304 16.59 7.28 7.96
N HIS A 305 16.88 8.60 7.93
CA HIS A 305 16.60 9.55 9.01
C HIS A 305 16.14 10.89 8.43
N ASP A 306 15.57 11.73 9.29
CA ASP A 306 15.27 13.12 8.93
C ASP A 306 16.56 13.95 8.72
N SER A 307 16.40 15.20 8.28
CA SER A 307 17.54 16.13 8.05
C SER A 307 18.36 16.46 9.30
N ASN A 308 17.88 16.14 10.50
CA ASN A 308 18.56 16.33 11.78
C ASN A 308 19.21 15.03 12.30
N GLY A 309 19.08 13.93 11.57
CA GLY A 309 19.57 12.62 11.97
C GLY A 309 18.68 11.92 13.00
N LYS A 310 17.39 12.28 13.07
CA LYS A 310 16.39 11.63 13.92
C LYS A 310 15.64 10.54 13.14
N GLU A 311 15.42 9.41 13.78
CA GLU A 311 14.50 8.37 13.32
C GLU A 311 13.07 8.90 13.28
N GLN A 312 12.30 8.48 12.31
CA GLN A 312 10.90 8.87 12.14
C GLN A 312 10.00 7.62 12.10
N ALA A 313 8.72 7.80 12.31
CA ALA A 313 7.75 6.73 12.17
C ALA A 313 7.27 6.67 10.72
N GLY A 314 8.06 6.02 9.86
CA GLY A 314 7.76 5.86 8.44
C GLY A 314 6.67 4.82 8.18
N MET A 315 5.72 5.14 7.28
CA MET A 315 4.58 4.30 6.92
C MET A 315 4.49 4.10 5.41
N GLY A 316 3.64 4.85 4.71
CA GLY A 316 3.49 4.76 3.27
C GLY A 316 4.70 5.30 2.50
N ILE A 317 4.94 4.76 1.32
CA ILE A 317 6.05 5.13 0.44
C ILE A 317 5.49 5.47 -0.93
N ALA A 318 5.96 6.56 -1.53
CA ALA A 318 5.75 6.86 -2.94
C ALA A 318 7.10 7.08 -3.63
N CYS A 319 7.19 6.68 -4.89
CA CYS A 319 8.42 6.72 -5.67
C CYS A 319 8.14 7.21 -7.09
N GLY A 320 8.96 8.16 -7.59
CA GLY A 320 8.84 8.66 -8.95
C GLY A 320 9.85 9.77 -9.26
N ASP A 321 10.08 10.04 -10.53
CA ASP A 321 10.98 11.10 -11.02
C ASP A 321 10.24 12.45 -11.03
N VAL A 322 10.26 13.16 -9.91
CA VAL A 322 9.50 14.41 -9.72
C VAL A 322 10.08 15.60 -10.48
N ASP A 323 11.38 15.60 -10.80
CA ASP A 323 12.02 16.72 -11.48
C ASP A 323 12.49 16.44 -12.91
N GLY A 324 12.16 15.26 -13.45
CA GLY A 324 12.46 14.87 -14.83
C GLY A 324 13.96 14.60 -15.07
N ASP A 325 14.74 14.31 -14.01
CA ASP A 325 16.18 14.05 -14.16
C ASP A 325 16.50 12.58 -14.52
N GLY A 326 15.48 11.73 -14.59
CA GLY A 326 15.54 10.32 -14.95
C GLY A 326 15.88 9.40 -13.78
N ARG A 327 15.66 9.84 -12.54
CA ARG A 327 15.90 9.09 -11.31
C ARG A 327 14.69 9.14 -10.41
N SER A 328 14.42 8.07 -9.75
CA SER A 328 13.33 7.99 -8.78
C SER A 328 13.67 8.75 -7.50
N ASP A 329 12.78 9.66 -7.10
CA ASP A 329 12.74 10.30 -5.79
C ASP A 329 11.85 9.48 -4.86
N LEU A 330 12.03 9.59 -3.54
CA LEU A 330 11.27 8.87 -2.54
C LEU A 330 10.50 9.85 -1.63
N PHE A 331 9.24 9.54 -1.39
CA PHE A 331 8.43 10.20 -0.38
C PHE A 331 7.98 9.19 0.67
N VAL A 332 8.03 9.57 1.96
CA VAL A 332 7.63 8.71 3.08
C VAL A 332 6.72 9.49 4.01
N THR A 333 5.55 8.93 4.29
CA THR A 333 4.62 9.48 5.27
C THR A 333 5.08 9.17 6.70
N ASN A 334 4.82 10.08 7.64
CA ASN A 334 5.30 9.98 9.00
C ASN A 334 4.23 10.32 10.05
N PHE A 335 4.56 10.10 11.31
CA PHE A 335 3.67 10.33 12.46
C PHE A 335 3.39 11.82 12.69
N SER A 336 2.26 12.11 13.33
CA SER A 336 1.87 13.47 13.76
C SER A 336 2.92 14.10 14.68
N GLY A 337 3.36 15.31 14.32
CA GLY A 337 4.47 16.02 14.95
C GLY A 337 5.81 15.81 14.27
N GLU A 338 5.88 14.93 13.29
CA GLU A 338 6.99 14.74 12.38
C GLU A 338 6.62 15.28 10.99
N ARG A 339 7.64 15.59 10.18
CA ARG A 339 7.40 15.95 8.78
C ARG A 339 7.40 14.68 7.94
N ASN A 340 6.53 14.60 6.96
CA ASN A 340 6.73 13.63 5.89
C ASN A 340 8.07 13.90 5.23
N ALA A 341 8.81 12.85 4.91
CA ALA A 341 10.13 12.96 4.30
C ALA A 341 10.02 12.95 2.78
N PHE A 342 10.78 13.82 2.13
CA PHE A 342 10.94 13.81 0.67
C PHE A 342 12.40 13.79 0.32
N TYR A 343 12.87 12.66 -0.17
CA TYR A 343 14.26 12.39 -0.50
C TYR A 343 14.46 12.54 -2.01
N ARG A 344 15.06 13.66 -2.42
CA ARG A 344 15.46 13.89 -3.81
C ARG A 344 16.72 13.11 -4.13
N SER A 345 16.68 12.34 -5.19
CA SER A 345 17.83 11.63 -5.72
C SER A 345 18.92 12.59 -6.20
N SER A 346 20.13 12.14 -6.30
CA SER A 346 21.24 12.94 -6.78
C SER A 346 22.21 12.13 -7.64
N ARG A 347 22.86 12.79 -8.59
CA ARG A 347 23.84 12.16 -9.51
C ARG A 347 25.01 11.46 -8.83
N GLY A 348 25.15 11.58 -7.51
CA GLY A 348 26.18 10.92 -6.71
C GLY A 348 25.72 9.63 -6.04
N LYS A 349 24.65 9.00 -6.48
CA LYS A 349 24.09 7.77 -5.92
C LYS A 349 23.68 7.91 -4.46
N GLY A 350 22.93 8.93 -4.11
CA GLY A 350 22.38 9.15 -2.79
C GLY A 350 21.29 10.20 -2.84
N PHE A 351 20.63 10.39 -1.72
CA PHE A 351 19.46 11.25 -1.62
C PHE A 351 19.73 12.45 -0.71
N ARG A 352 18.88 13.44 -0.84
CA ARG A 352 18.83 14.62 0.05
C ARG A 352 17.40 14.87 0.47
N GLU A 353 17.17 14.94 1.75
CA GLU A 353 15.88 15.36 2.29
C GLU A 353 15.55 16.78 1.83
N ARG A 354 14.35 16.98 1.26
CA ARG A 354 13.90 18.22 0.58
C ARG A 354 12.44 18.58 0.86
N ALA A 355 11.77 17.98 1.82
CA ALA A 355 10.34 18.20 2.07
C ALA A 355 9.98 19.68 2.24
N ASP A 356 10.81 20.47 2.95
CA ASP A 356 10.55 21.91 3.12
C ASP A 356 10.74 22.70 1.81
N VAL A 357 11.73 22.34 1.00
CA VAL A 357 12.00 23.00 -0.29
C VAL A 357 10.90 22.68 -1.30
N ALA A 358 10.40 21.43 -1.25
CA ALA A 358 9.29 20.93 -2.06
C ALA A 358 7.92 21.43 -1.56
N ARG A 359 7.84 22.09 -0.39
CA ARG A 359 6.62 22.55 0.29
C ARG A 359 5.73 21.42 0.85
N LEU A 360 6.28 20.25 1.07
CA LEU A 360 5.58 19.08 1.61
C LEU A 360 5.68 18.98 3.14
N GLY A 361 6.81 19.43 3.74
CA GLY A 361 7.09 19.22 5.15
C GLY A 361 6.19 19.99 6.10
N GLY A 362 5.92 21.28 5.82
CA GLY A 362 5.07 22.13 6.68
C GLY A 362 3.63 21.61 6.82
N PRO A 363 2.93 21.33 5.72
CA PRO A 363 1.55 20.83 5.73
C PRO A 363 1.36 19.51 6.47
N SER A 364 2.39 18.65 6.56
CA SER A 364 2.30 17.32 7.16
C SER A 364 2.40 17.29 8.69
N ILE A 365 2.98 18.31 9.35
CA ILE A 365 3.35 18.29 10.78
C ILE A 365 2.18 17.91 11.71
N GLN A 366 0.99 18.39 11.43
CA GLN A 366 -0.20 18.12 12.27
C GLN A 366 -0.99 16.90 11.82
N ARG A 367 -0.52 16.21 10.80
CA ARG A 367 -1.18 15.04 10.22
C ARG A 367 -0.40 13.78 10.54
N LEU A 368 -1.04 12.66 10.42
CA LEU A 368 -0.45 11.34 10.47
C LEU A 368 -0.77 10.69 9.13
N GLY A 369 0.25 10.62 8.26
CA GLY A 369 0.09 10.12 6.90
C GLY A 369 0.24 8.60 6.84
N TRP A 370 -0.52 7.96 5.95
CA TRP A 370 -0.51 6.54 5.66
C TRP A 370 -0.31 6.31 4.16
N GLY A 371 -1.32 5.78 3.48
CA GLY A 371 -1.27 5.56 2.05
C GLY A 371 -0.89 6.81 1.26
N THR A 372 -0.07 6.64 0.22
CA THR A 372 0.43 7.74 -0.61
C THR A 372 0.85 7.22 -1.98
N GLY A 373 0.82 8.07 -3.00
CA GLY A 373 1.27 7.75 -4.35
C GLY A 373 1.73 8.99 -5.10
N LEU A 374 2.62 8.80 -6.05
CA LEU A 374 3.11 9.80 -7.00
C LEU A 374 2.63 9.45 -8.40
N HIS A 375 1.67 10.21 -8.93
CA HIS A 375 1.04 10.02 -10.24
C HIS A 375 0.76 11.37 -10.89
N ASP A 376 0.62 11.42 -12.20
CA ASP A 376 0.14 12.59 -12.94
C ASP A 376 -1.39 12.59 -12.90
N LEU A 377 -1.95 13.06 -11.78
CA LEU A 377 -3.39 12.99 -11.50
C LEU A 377 -4.19 14.05 -12.26
N ASP A 378 -3.58 15.18 -12.60
CA ASP A 378 -4.25 16.25 -13.35
C ASP A 378 -3.87 16.25 -14.84
N LEU A 379 -3.14 15.21 -15.31
CA LEU A 379 -2.70 15.00 -16.69
C LEU A 379 -1.92 16.18 -17.27
N ASP A 380 -1.12 16.89 -16.47
CA ASP A 380 -0.31 18.02 -16.91
C ASP A 380 1.13 17.66 -17.28
N GLY A 381 1.50 16.37 -17.12
CA GLY A 381 2.82 15.81 -17.44
C GLY A 381 3.81 15.91 -16.28
N ARG A 382 3.35 16.22 -15.06
CA ARG A 382 4.13 16.24 -13.82
C ARG A 382 3.50 15.31 -12.78
N LEU A 383 4.34 14.70 -11.95
CA LEU A 383 3.85 13.88 -10.88
C LEU A 383 3.25 14.72 -9.76
N ASP A 384 2.03 14.40 -9.38
CA ASP A 384 1.31 14.88 -8.22
C ASP A 384 1.46 13.88 -7.07
N LEU A 385 1.21 14.31 -5.86
CA LEU A 385 1.30 13.50 -4.66
C LEU A 385 -0.01 13.53 -3.90
N PHE A 386 -0.59 12.38 -3.58
CA PHE A 386 -1.66 12.30 -2.58
C PHE A 386 -1.14 11.71 -1.27
N VAL A 387 -1.75 12.09 -0.14
CA VAL A 387 -1.48 11.53 1.19
C VAL A 387 -2.80 11.30 1.91
N ILE A 388 -3.03 10.06 2.29
CA ILE A 388 -4.18 9.66 3.09
C ILE A 388 -3.81 9.77 4.56
N ASN A 389 -4.65 10.45 5.33
CA ASN A 389 -4.36 10.80 6.72
C ASN A 389 -5.36 10.18 7.70
N GLY A 390 -4.88 9.87 8.92
CA GLY A 390 -5.74 9.37 9.99
C GLY A 390 -4.94 9.04 11.24
N HIS A 391 -5.31 9.65 12.37
CA HIS A 391 -4.54 9.43 13.60
C HIS A 391 -4.78 8.03 14.18
N VAL A 392 -3.80 7.50 14.94
CA VAL A 392 -3.91 6.21 15.64
C VAL A 392 -4.61 6.33 17.00
N TYR A 393 -4.60 7.53 17.60
CA TYR A 393 -5.16 7.76 18.92
C TYR A 393 -6.50 8.50 18.83
N PRO A 394 -7.64 7.90 19.21
CA PRO A 394 -8.91 8.63 19.34
C PRO A 394 -8.82 9.80 20.33
N GLN A 395 -7.82 9.77 21.21
CA GLN A 395 -7.53 10.84 22.16
C GLN A 395 -7.04 12.13 21.48
N ALA A 396 -6.71 12.09 20.20
CA ALA A 396 -6.36 13.29 19.41
C ALA A 396 -7.47 14.33 19.37
N ASP A 397 -8.73 13.93 19.57
CA ASP A 397 -9.87 14.84 19.65
C ASP A 397 -10.04 15.51 21.05
N ARG A 398 -9.18 15.19 22.00
CA ARG A 398 -9.25 15.77 23.35
C ARG A 398 -8.61 17.14 23.42
N ALA A 399 -9.02 17.94 24.41
CA ALA A 399 -8.46 19.27 24.65
C ALA A 399 -6.94 19.20 24.96
N GLY A 400 -6.17 20.09 24.35
CA GLY A 400 -4.72 20.18 24.55
C GLY A 400 -3.89 19.46 23.48
N THR A 401 -4.54 18.85 22.49
CA THR A 401 -3.90 18.34 21.28
C THR A 401 -3.93 19.41 20.18
N ASP A 402 -3.07 19.28 19.20
CA ASP A 402 -2.98 20.18 18.03
C ASP A 402 -3.34 19.46 16.71
N THR A 403 -4.00 18.33 16.82
CA THR A 403 -4.44 17.50 15.69
C THR A 403 -5.80 16.86 16.02
N SER A 404 -6.36 16.06 15.12
CA SER A 404 -7.62 15.35 15.29
C SER A 404 -7.46 13.86 14.95
N TYR A 405 -8.40 13.02 15.40
CA TYR A 405 -8.43 11.59 15.08
C TYR A 405 -8.77 11.35 13.61
N ALA A 406 -9.90 11.87 13.16
CA ALA A 406 -10.22 11.96 11.74
C ALA A 406 -9.51 13.15 11.12
N GLN A 407 -8.82 12.95 10.00
CA GLN A 407 -7.99 13.96 9.36
C GLN A 407 -8.38 14.13 7.89
N PRO A 408 -8.28 15.36 7.34
CA PRO A 408 -8.43 15.53 5.91
C PRO A 408 -7.23 14.97 5.17
N ASP A 409 -7.47 14.33 4.04
CA ASP A 409 -6.44 13.93 3.11
C ASP A 409 -5.83 15.12 2.38
N GLN A 410 -4.70 14.91 1.74
CA GLN A 410 -3.95 15.94 1.05
C GLN A 410 -3.70 15.52 -0.40
N LEU A 411 -3.86 16.47 -1.30
CA LEU A 411 -3.40 16.45 -2.68
C LEU A 411 -2.35 17.55 -2.84
N PHE A 412 -1.25 17.25 -3.48
CA PHE A 412 -0.19 18.20 -3.79
C PHE A 412 0.06 18.14 -5.29
N LEU A 413 -0.37 19.17 -6.02
CA LEU A 413 -0.13 19.25 -7.45
C LEU A 413 1.34 19.60 -7.74
N GLY A 414 1.93 18.85 -8.64
CA GLY A 414 3.32 18.99 -9.05
C GLY A 414 3.59 20.26 -9.85
N GLY A 415 4.67 20.95 -9.55
CA GLY A 415 5.05 22.18 -10.21
C GLY A 415 6.52 22.19 -10.64
N GLU A 416 6.93 23.29 -11.26
CA GLU A 416 8.29 23.45 -11.77
C GLU A 416 9.36 23.23 -10.70
N GLY A 417 10.38 22.42 -11.06
CA GLY A 417 11.55 22.15 -10.22
C GLY A 417 11.27 21.26 -9.02
N GLY A 418 10.22 20.42 -9.09
CA GLY A 418 9.83 19.47 -8.04
C GLY A 418 9.32 20.17 -6.79
N ARG A 419 8.52 21.21 -6.96
CA ARG A 419 7.78 21.88 -5.90
C ARG A 419 6.32 21.53 -6.04
N PHE A 420 5.63 21.49 -4.93
CA PHE A 420 4.24 21.11 -4.87
C PHE A 420 3.35 22.25 -4.34
N GLU A 421 2.08 22.20 -4.70
CA GLU A 421 1.06 23.10 -4.20
C GLU A 421 -0.09 22.29 -3.60
N GLU A 422 -0.35 22.48 -2.29
CA GLU A 422 -1.39 21.74 -1.59
C GLU A 422 -2.79 22.17 -2.06
N GLN A 423 -3.62 21.19 -2.38
CA GLN A 423 -5.03 21.33 -2.72
C GLN A 423 -5.87 20.36 -1.85
N PRO A 424 -7.17 20.61 -1.63
CA PRO A 424 -8.05 19.59 -1.07
C PRO A 424 -8.13 18.37 -2.02
N LEU A 425 -7.96 17.15 -1.48
CA LEU A 425 -8.11 15.95 -2.31
C LEU A 425 -9.58 15.76 -2.74
N ALA A 426 -10.51 15.87 -1.79
CA ALA A 426 -11.94 15.82 -2.05
C ALA A 426 -12.72 16.69 -1.06
N ALA A 427 -13.99 16.97 -1.38
CA ALA A 427 -14.85 17.84 -0.57
C ALA A 427 -15.49 17.12 0.64
N GLY A 428 -15.15 15.85 0.91
CA GLY A 428 -15.73 15.04 1.96
C GLY A 428 -15.37 15.46 3.39
N ALA A 429 -16.06 14.88 4.38
CA ALA A 429 -15.69 15.05 5.79
C ALA A 429 -14.40 14.30 6.09
N PRO A 430 -13.55 14.79 7.02
CA PRO A 430 -12.38 14.08 7.50
C PRO A 430 -12.74 12.69 8.04
N PHE A 431 -11.87 11.71 7.83
CA PHE A 431 -12.03 10.34 8.31
C PHE A 431 -10.68 9.77 8.80
N VAL A 432 -10.66 8.53 9.24
CA VAL A 432 -9.43 7.87 9.69
C VAL A 432 -8.94 6.99 8.54
N GLY A 433 -8.17 7.59 7.65
CA GLY A 433 -7.64 6.91 6.47
C GLY A 433 -6.49 5.96 6.78
N ARG A 434 -6.27 4.98 5.89
CA ARG A 434 -5.14 4.05 5.92
C ARG A 434 -4.56 3.84 4.52
N ALA A 435 -4.95 2.80 3.83
CA ALA A 435 -4.45 2.48 2.51
C ALA A 435 -5.15 3.28 1.41
N ALA A 436 -4.46 3.47 0.30
CA ALA A 436 -5.04 3.91 -0.95
C ALA A 436 -4.31 3.29 -2.14
N VAL A 437 -5.06 3.06 -3.21
CA VAL A 437 -4.52 2.67 -4.52
C VAL A 437 -5.07 3.60 -5.59
N ALA A 438 -4.28 3.78 -6.65
CA ALA A 438 -4.68 4.47 -7.87
C ALA A 438 -4.92 3.45 -8.99
N GLY A 439 -5.92 3.69 -9.83
CA GLY A 439 -6.23 2.90 -11.01
C GLY A 439 -7.25 3.63 -11.88
N ASP A 440 -7.21 3.41 -13.17
CA ASP A 440 -8.21 3.88 -14.12
C ASP A 440 -9.37 2.87 -14.12
N PHE A 441 -10.32 3.01 -13.17
CA PHE A 441 -11.41 2.05 -12.97
C PHE A 441 -12.61 2.29 -13.89
N ASP A 442 -12.68 3.43 -14.56
CA ASP A 442 -13.74 3.75 -15.51
C ASP A 442 -13.26 3.92 -16.95
N GLU A 443 -11.96 3.63 -17.18
CA GLU A 443 -11.29 3.60 -18.49
C GLU A 443 -11.42 4.92 -19.27
N ASP A 444 -11.47 6.04 -18.56
CA ASP A 444 -11.53 7.37 -19.17
C ASP A 444 -10.15 8.01 -19.37
N GLY A 445 -9.09 7.38 -18.82
CA GLY A 445 -7.67 7.71 -19.04
C GLY A 445 -7.07 8.59 -17.95
N ASP A 446 -7.80 8.91 -16.90
CA ASP A 446 -7.22 9.47 -15.68
C ASP A 446 -7.26 8.46 -14.52
N LEU A 447 -6.47 8.69 -13.49
CA LEU A 447 -6.37 7.76 -12.38
C LEU A 447 -7.32 8.15 -11.25
N ASP A 448 -8.22 7.24 -10.93
CA ASP A 448 -9.07 7.28 -9.74
C ASP A 448 -8.31 6.83 -8.49
N LEU A 449 -8.90 7.08 -7.32
CA LEU A 449 -8.37 6.59 -6.05
C LEU A 449 -9.41 5.78 -5.29
N VAL A 450 -9.02 4.61 -4.80
CA VAL A 450 -9.78 3.87 -3.78
C VAL A 450 -9.07 3.98 -2.45
N VAL A 451 -9.80 4.36 -1.39
CA VAL A 451 -9.24 4.69 -0.09
C VAL A 451 -9.93 3.93 1.03
N ILE A 452 -9.17 3.25 1.88
CA ILE A 452 -9.68 2.61 3.09
C ILE A 452 -9.87 3.63 4.20
N ALA A 453 -11.09 3.69 4.72
CA ALA A 453 -11.43 4.35 5.96
C ALA A 453 -11.52 3.33 7.10
N MET A 454 -10.73 3.46 8.14
CA MET A 454 -10.73 2.55 9.29
C MET A 454 -12.11 2.54 9.99
N ASN A 455 -12.71 1.35 10.13
CA ASN A 455 -14.05 1.17 10.70
C ASN A 455 -15.13 2.01 9.99
N GLY A 456 -15.08 2.07 8.68
CA GLY A 456 -16.00 2.88 7.89
C GLY A 456 -16.13 2.42 6.44
N PRO A 457 -16.90 3.15 5.65
CA PRO A 457 -17.02 2.91 4.21
C PRO A 457 -15.69 3.07 3.50
N VAL A 458 -15.37 2.15 2.59
CA VAL A 458 -14.33 2.36 1.58
C VAL A 458 -14.80 3.47 0.65
N ARG A 459 -13.90 4.37 0.28
CA ARG A 459 -14.21 5.54 -0.54
C ARG A 459 -13.65 5.35 -1.95
N TYR A 460 -14.44 5.70 -2.93
CA TYR A 460 -14.02 5.84 -4.30
C TYR A 460 -13.98 7.32 -4.65
N LEU A 461 -12.86 7.80 -5.13
CA LEU A 461 -12.63 9.16 -5.58
C LEU A 461 -12.45 9.12 -7.09
N GLU A 462 -13.53 9.41 -7.81
CA GLU A 462 -13.54 9.52 -9.26
C GLU A 462 -12.81 10.79 -9.67
N ASN A 463 -11.80 10.66 -10.51
CA ASN A 463 -11.05 11.77 -11.08
C ASN A 463 -11.88 12.41 -12.20
N LEU A 464 -11.59 13.64 -12.52
CA LEU A 464 -12.30 14.40 -13.56
C LEU A 464 -11.33 15.06 -14.54
N ALA A 465 -10.06 14.68 -14.54
CA ALA A 465 -9.03 15.33 -15.35
C ALA A 465 -9.16 15.03 -16.85
N ALA A 466 -9.57 13.82 -17.23
CA ALA A 466 -9.71 13.39 -18.61
C ALA A 466 -10.74 14.19 -19.42
N GLY A 467 -11.70 14.80 -18.74
CA GLY A 467 -12.69 15.69 -19.37
C GLY A 467 -12.16 17.04 -19.88
N ALA A 468 -10.90 17.39 -19.64
CA ALA A 468 -10.30 18.66 -20.06
C ALA A 468 -9.74 18.61 -21.50
N GLU A 469 -10.08 19.62 -22.34
CA GLU A 469 -9.76 19.64 -23.79
C GLU A 469 -8.26 19.57 -24.13
N ASP A 470 -7.37 19.93 -23.19
CA ASP A 470 -5.91 20.00 -23.41
C ASP A 470 -5.14 18.88 -22.69
N ARG A 471 -5.81 17.85 -22.22
CA ARG A 471 -5.22 16.73 -21.46
C ARG A 471 -5.13 15.47 -22.31
N HIS A 472 -4.03 14.74 -22.22
CA HIS A 472 -3.77 13.53 -22.99
C HIS A 472 -3.03 12.51 -22.15
N TRP A 473 -3.35 11.26 -22.34
CA TRP A 473 -2.73 10.12 -21.64
C TRP A 473 -2.23 9.06 -22.65
N LEU A 474 -1.41 8.17 -22.21
CA LEU A 474 -0.90 7.02 -22.94
C LEU A 474 -0.81 5.84 -21.97
N GLU A 475 -1.54 4.80 -22.26
CA GLU A 475 -1.44 3.51 -21.61
C GLU A 475 -0.52 2.59 -22.41
N LEU A 476 0.31 1.80 -21.71
CA LEU A 476 1.24 0.86 -22.31
C LEU A 476 1.13 -0.47 -21.58
N ASP A 477 0.75 -1.50 -22.30
CA ASP A 477 0.87 -2.88 -21.87
C ASP A 477 2.28 -3.39 -22.21
N LEU A 478 3.05 -3.80 -21.19
CA LEU A 478 4.44 -4.21 -21.33
C LEU A 478 4.56 -5.72 -21.09
N VAL A 479 4.99 -6.42 -22.12
CA VAL A 479 5.26 -7.87 -22.03
C VAL A 479 6.75 -8.11 -22.23
N ALA A 480 7.42 -8.67 -21.22
CA ALA A 480 8.83 -9.02 -21.33
C ALA A 480 9.02 -10.36 -22.04
N THR A 481 10.15 -10.51 -22.77
CA THR A 481 10.49 -11.70 -23.52
C THR A 481 11.72 -12.45 -23.03
N GLY A 482 12.40 -11.96 -22.02
CA GLY A 482 13.65 -12.50 -21.51
C GLY A 482 13.78 -12.48 -19.99
N SER A 483 12.72 -12.07 -19.32
CA SER A 483 12.52 -12.04 -17.88
C SER A 483 11.08 -12.46 -17.59
N HIS A 484 10.60 -12.21 -16.37
CA HIS A 484 9.19 -12.45 -16.02
C HIS A 484 8.24 -11.71 -16.98
N PRO A 485 7.14 -12.34 -17.47
CA PRO A 485 6.24 -11.74 -18.46
C PRO A 485 5.68 -10.37 -18.05
N ASP A 486 5.38 -10.14 -16.78
CA ASP A 486 4.82 -8.87 -16.26
C ASP A 486 5.79 -7.70 -16.35
N ALA A 487 6.97 -7.89 -16.92
CA ALA A 487 7.99 -6.85 -17.14
C ALA A 487 8.36 -6.05 -15.87
N ILE A 488 8.23 -6.65 -14.67
CA ILE A 488 8.54 -6.02 -13.39
C ILE A 488 10.00 -5.52 -13.38
N GLY A 489 10.22 -4.28 -12.92
CA GLY A 489 11.51 -3.59 -12.97
C GLY A 489 11.81 -2.93 -14.33
N ALA A 490 10.96 -3.09 -15.35
CA ALA A 490 11.16 -2.41 -16.62
C ALA A 490 10.94 -0.90 -16.50
N SER A 491 11.84 -0.11 -17.09
CA SER A 491 11.73 1.35 -17.13
C SER A 491 11.19 1.84 -18.47
N VAL A 492 10.19 2.70 -18.42
CA VAL A 492 9.60 3.37 -19.60
C VAL A 492 9.92 4.85 -19.56
N VAL A 493 10.29 5.41 -20.71
CA VAL A 493 10.53 6.84 -20.85
C VAL A 493 9.72 7.39 -22.03
N ALA A 494 8.76 8.24 -21.74
CA ALA A 494 8.04 9.03 -22.74
C ALA A 494 8.76 10.35 -22.98
N ILE A 495 9.06 10.65 -24.25
CA ILE A 495 9.70 11.90 -24.66
C ILE A 495 8.72 12.68 -25.52
N THR A 496 8.31 13.84 -25.03
CA THR A 496 7.37 14.73 -25.72
C THR A 496 8.02 16.07 -26.03
N ALA A 497 7.31 16.93 -26.76
CA ALA A 497 7.77 18.29 -27.02
C ALA A 497 7.82 19.16 -25.74
N SER A 498 7.02 18.84 -24.74
CA SER A 498 6.93 19.54 -23.45
C SER A 498 7.92 19.02 -22.40
N GLY A 499 8.45 17.80 -22.53
CA GLY A 499 9.35 17.24 -21.55
C GLY A 499 9.58 15.74 -21.67
N ARG A 500 10.06 15.19 -20.57
CA ARG A 500 10.31 13.75 -20.38
C ARG A 500 9.52 13.29 -19.16
N ALA A 501 8.82 12.19 -19.30
CA ALA A 501 8.23 11.45 -18.18
C ALA A 501 8.86 10.04 -18.11
N SER A 502 9.07 9.52 -16.93
CA SER A 502 9.58 8.16 -16.74
C SER A 502 8.73 7.43 -15.71
N ALA A 503 8.53 6.14 -15.94
CA ALA A 503 7.87 5.23 -15.03
C ALA A 503 8.64 3.90 -14.99
N GLU A 504 8.52 3.17 -13.91
CA GLU A 504 9.06 1.83 -13.71
C GLU A 504 7.91 0.90 -13.35
N VAL A 505 7.86 -0.27 -13.99
CA VAL A 505 6.85 -1.29 -13.68
C VAL A 505 7.15 -1.88 -12.30
N ARG A 506 6.20 -1.78 -11.39
CA ARG A 506 6.33 -2.25 -10.01
C ARG A 506 5.07 -2.96 -9.58
N VAL A 507 5.24 -3.96 -8.74
CA VAL A 507 4.16 -4.63 -8.04
C VAL A 507 4.24 -4.22 -6.57
N THR A 508 3.48 -3.21 -6.21
CA THR A 508 3.41 -2.73 -4.83
C THR A 508 1.96 -2.59 -4.40
N ALA A 509 1.66 -3.02 -3.18
CA ALA A 509 0.37 -2.76 -2.57
C ALA A 509 0.30 -1.33 -2.03
N GLY A 510 -0.86 -0.73 -2.13
CA GLY A 510 -1.16 0.50 -1.40
C GLY A 510 -1.26 0.20 0.11
N TYR A 511 -0.36 0.74 0.90
CA TYR A 511 -0.48 0.74 2.36
C TYR A 511 -1.24 2.00 2.78
#